data_fc3298bd7173cd923f57e492364009ad
#
_entry.id   fc3298bd7173cd923f57e492364009ad
#
_cell.length_a   1.000
_cell.length_b   1.000
_cell.length_c   1.000
_cell.angle_alpha   90.00
_cell.angle_beta   90.00
_cell.angle_gamma   90.00
#
_symmetry.space_group_name_H-M   'P 1'
#
loop_
_entity.id
_entity.type
_entity.pdbx_description
1 polymer ?
#
loop_
_entity_poly.entity_id
_entity_poly.type
_entity_poly.pdbx_seq_one_letter_code
_entity_poly.pdbx_strand_id
1 'polypeptide(L)'
;MKIDGNEIKVGNILEINNKLWKVLKTQHTQPGKGGAYLQAELKEIKEGTKMNSRFRSSETVERAILDEKEFQYLYDDNNNFIFMDKQTYEQVEIGSDILTEEQSKYLIENSEVIINFYNEKAVGIDLPD
;
A
#
# COMPACT_ATOMS: atom_id res chain seq x y z
N MET A 1 -14.38 -2.40 -3.03
CA MET A 1 -15.17 -1.70 -4.07
C MET A 1 -14.63 -2.05 -5.44
N LYS A 2 -15.49 -2.53 -6.32
CA LYS A 2 -15.04 -2.87 -7.67
C LYS A 2 -15.00 -1.65 -8.57
N ILE A 3 -13.94 -1.53 -9.36
CA ILE A 3 -13.79 -0.46 -10.34
C ILE A 3 -13.47 -1.07 -11.70
N ASP A 4 -13.76 -0.32 -12.75
CA ASP A 4 -13.39 -0.75 -14.10
C ASP A 4 -11.92 -0.48 -14.38
N GLY A 5 -11.35 -1.23 -15.34
CA GLY A 5 -9.96 -1.05 -15.71
C GLY A 5 -9.60 0.38 -16.09
N ASN A 6 -10.52 1.10 -16.74
CA ASN A 6 -10.27 2.48 -17.12
C ASN A 6 -10.37 3.48 -15.96
N GLU A 7 -10.80 3.02 -14.79
CA GLU A 7 -10.86 3.85 -13.59
C GLU A 7 -9.61 3.73 -12.71
N ILE A 8 -8.70 2.83 -13.06
CA ILE A 8 -7.46 2.63 -12.29
C ILE A 8 -6.57 3.87 -12.42
N LYS A 9 -6.12 4.38 -11.29
CA LYS A 9 -5.25 5.56 -11.25
C LYS A 9 -4.04 5.30 -10.38
N VAL A 10 -2.99 6.08 -10.60
CA VAL A 10 -1.80 6.02 -9.75
C VAL A 10 -2.19 6.30 -8.30
N GLY A 11 -1.69 5.47 -7.40
CA GLY A 11 -2.00 5.56 -5.98
C GLY A 11 -3.11 4.64 -5.53
N ASN A 12 -3.87 4.07 -6.45
CA ASN A 12 -4.92 3.10 -6.07
C ASN A 12 -4.28 1.85 -5.50
N ILE A 13 -5.00 1.19 -4.60
CA ILE A 13 -4.61 -0.11 -4.05
C ILE A 13 -5.57 -1.14 -4.63
N LEU A 14 -5.04 -2.15 -5.29
CA LEU A 14 -5.82 -3.20 -5.91
C LEU A 14 -5.60 -4.52 -5.18
N GLU A 15 -6.67 -5.29 -5.01
CA GLU A 15 -6.57 -6.63 -4.45
C GLU A 15 -6.53 -7.63 -5.60
N ILE A 16 -5.41 -8.34 -5.75
CA ILE A 16 -5.20 -9.33 -6.79
C ILE A 16 -4.57 -10.56 -6.15
N ASN A 17 -5.19 -11.72 -6.34
CA ASN A 17 -4.69 -12.99 -5.81
C ASN A 17 -4.43 -12.95 -4.30
N ASN A 18 -5.34 -12.31 -3.57
CA ASN A 18 -5.25 -12.17 -2.10
C ASN A 18 -4.07 -11.33 -1.64
N LYS A 19 -3.52 -10.51 -2.52
CA LYS A 19 -2.44 -9.58 -2.19
C LYS A 19 -2.87 -8.18 -2.54
N LEU A 20 -2.32 -7.21 -1.84
CA LEU A 20 -2.59 -5.81 -2.10
C LEU A 20 -1.45 -5.20 -2.92
N TRP A 21 -1.82 -4.49 -3.98
CA TRP A 21 -0.87 -3.91 -4.93
C TRP A 21 -1.14 -2.42 -5.07
N LYS A 22 -0.08 -1.63 -4.96
CA LYS A 22 -0.18 -0.19 -5.17
C LYS A 22 0.13 0.12 -6.63
N VAL A 23 -0.71 0.93 -7.26
CA VAL A 23 -0.50 1.34 -8.65
C VAL A 23 0.55 2.45 -8.68
N LEU A 24 1.69 2.18 -9.31
CA LEU A 24 2.79 3.12 -9.40
C LEU A 24 2.73 3.96 -10.67
N LYS A 25 2.39 3.33 -11.80
CA LYS A 25 2.28 4.00 -13.09
C LYS A 25 1.16 3.39 -13.89
N THR A 26 0.53 4.20 -14.72
CA THR A 26 -0.51 3.74 -15.64
C THR A 26 -0.24 4.28 -17.03
N GLN A 27 -0.60 3.48 -18.04
CA GLN A 27 -0.51 3.91 -19.42
C GLN A 27 -1.71 3.36 -20.17
N HIS A 28 -2.53 4.27 -20.71
CA HIS A 28 -3.67 3.89 -21.54
C HIS A 28 -3.21 3.66 -22.96
N THR A 29 -3.62 2.54 -23.53
CA THR A 29 -3.31 2.21 -24.92
C THR A 29 -4.63 1.90 -25.62
N GLN A 30 -4.80 2.47 -26.81
CA GLN A 30 -5.98 2.26 -27.61
C GLN A 30 -5.55 1.83 -29.02
N PRO A 31 -5.37 0.52 -29.27
CA PRO A 31 -4.96 0.07 -30.60
C PRO A 31 -6.10 0.32 -31.61
N GLY A 32 -5.73 0.47 -32.87
CA GLY A 32 -6.67 0.82 -33.92
C GLY A 32 -7.76 -0.20 -34.16
N LYS A 33 -7.53 -1.47 -33.82
CA LYS A 33 -8.51 -2.55 -33.97
C LYS A 33 -8.54 -3.39 -32.70
N GLY A 34 -9.31 -3.03 -31.75
CA GLY A 34 -9.42 -3.78 -30.51
C GLY A 34 -9.85 -2.87 -29.38
N GLY A 35 -10.16 -3.44 -28.25
CA GLY A 35 -10.56 -2.67 -27.10
C GLY A 35 -9.38 -1.90 -26.49
N ALA A 36 -9.69 -0.76 -25.92
CA ALA A 36 -8.70 -0.03 -25.14
C ALA A 36 -8.28 -0.84 -23.92
N TYR A 37 -7.03 -0.70 -23.52
CA TYR A 37 -6.55 -1.35 -22.31
C TYR A 37 -5.62 -0.43 -21.55
N LEU A 38 -5.46 -0.72 -20.26
CA LEU A 38 -4.59 0.00 -19.37
C LEU A 38 -3.44 -0.91 -18.95
N GLN A 39 -2.21 -0.42 -19.08
CA GLN A 39 -1.06 -1.09 -18.49
C GLN A 39 -0.74 -0.41 -17.17
N ALA A 40 -0.56 -1.19 -16.14
CA ALA A 40 -0.26 -0.66 -14.81
C ALA A 40 0.98 -1.32 -14.24
N GLU A 41 1.86 -0.50 -13.69
CA GLU A 41 2.99 -1.00 -12.91
C GLU A 41 2.53 -1.04 -11.46
N LEU A 42 2.60 -2.22 -10.87
CA LEU A 42 2.09 -2.49 -9.53
C LEU A 42 3.24 -2.86 -8.60
N LYS A 43 3.08 -2.50 -7.34
CA LYS A 43 4.05 -2.89 -6.30
C LYS A 43 3.27 -3.54 -5.17
N GLU A 44 3.65 -4.77 -4.83
CA GLU A 44 3.05 -5.48 -3.72
C GLU A 44 3.43 -4.77 -2.41
N ILE A 45 2.44 -4.53 -1.55
CA ILE A 45 2.62 -3.68 -0.37
C ILE A 45 3.56 -4.32 0.67
N LYS A 46 3.42 -5.61 0.91
CA LYS A 46 4.22 -6.28 1.94
C LYS A 46 5.65 -6.57 1.50
N GLU A 47 5.80 -7.18 0.34
CA GLU A 47 7.10 -7.67 -0.13
C GLU A 47 7.82 -6.68 -1.03
N GLY A 48 7.11 -5.72 -1.58
CA GLY A 48 7.70 -4.75 -2.49
C GLY A 48 7.97 -5.27 -3.89
N THR A 49 7.47 -6.47 -4.21
CA THR A 49 7.62 -7.06 -5.53
C THR A 49 6.90 -6.21 -6.57
N LYS A 50 7.54 -5.95 -7.69
CA LYS A 50 6.92 -5.19 -8.77
C LYS A 50 6.38 -6.11 -9.85
N MET A 51 5.26 -5.73 -10.42
CA MET A 51 4.61 -6.49 -11.48
C MET A 51 3.95 -5.53 -12.45
N ASN A 52 4.00 -5.86 -13.74
CA ASN A 52 3.25 -5.14 -14.74
C ASN A 52 2.01 -5.95 -15.09
N SER A 53 0.87 -5.30 -15.10
CA SER A 53 -0.38 -5.97 -15.39
C SER A 53 -1.16 -5.18 -16.42
N ARG A 54 -1.94 -5.88 -17.24
CA ARG A 54 -2.75 -5.27 -18.28
C ARG A 54 -4.22 -5.50 -17.96
N PHE A 55 -4.99 -4.44 -17.99
CA PHE A 55 -6.43 -4.49 -17.73
C PHE A 55 -7.20 -3.95 -18.92
N ARG A 56 -8.24 -4.66 -19.32
CA ARG A 56 -9.14 -4.14 -20.34
C ARG A 56 -10.01 -3.05 -19.70
N SER A 57 -10.43 -2.07 -20.49
CA SER A 57 -11.22 -0.96 -19.94
C SER A 57 -12.55 -1.42 -19.35
N SER A 58 -13.08 -2.52 -19.84
CA SER A 58 -14.34 -3.10 -19.32
C SER A 58 -14.14 -4.16 -18.24
N GLU A 59 -12.88 -4.51 -17.94
CA GLU A 59 -12.57 -5.48 -16.90
C GLU A 59 -12.70 -4.83 -15.53
N THR A 60 -13.24 -5.57 -14.56
CA THR A 60 -13.39 -5.06 -13.21
C THR A 60 -12.32 -5.64 -12.31
N VAL A 61 -11.84 -4.82 -11.38
CA VAL A 61 -10.88 -5.23 -10.36
C VAL A 61 -11.34 -4.73 -9.00
N GLU A 62 -10.90 -5.41 -7.95
CA GLU A 62 -11.24 -4.99 -6.59
C GLU A 62 -10.28 -3.92 -6.12
N ARG A 63 -10.82 -2.76 -5.75
CA ARG A 63 -10.04 -1.67 -5.18
C ARG A 63 -10.16 -1.71 -3.67
N ALA A 64 -9.04 -1.79 -2.98
CA ALA A 64 -9.01 -1.76 -1.53
C ALA A 64 -8.88 -0.30 -1.06
N ILE A 65 -9.61 0.05 -0.03
CA ILE A 65 -9.51 1.36 0.60
C ILE A 65 -8.82 1.14 1.93
N LEU A 66 -7.68 1.82 2.11
CA LEU A 66 -6.90 1.71 3.33
C LEU A 66 -7.25 2.85 4.28
N ASP A 67 -7.29 2.53 5.56
CA ASP A 67 -7.42 3.53 6.61
C ASP A 67 -6.03 4.02 6.99
N GLU A 68 -5.82 5.33 6.89
CA GLU A 68 -4.56 5.93 7.28
C GLU A 68 -4.69 6.51 8.67
N LYS A 69 -3.76 6.14 9.56
CA LYS A 69 -3.75 6.67 10.92
C LYS A 69 -2.35 7.17 11.27
N GLU A 70 -2.30 8.25 12.01
CA GLU A 70 -1.04 8.83 12.46
C GLU A 70 -0.59 8.17 13.75
N PHE A 71 0.67 7.77 13.75
CA PHE A 71 1.30 7.14 14.91
C PHE A 71 2.63 7.80 15.20
N GLN A 72 3.11 7.62 16.42
CA GLN A 72 4.43 8.06 16.83
C GLN A 72 5.26 6.81 17.13
N TYR A 73 6.45 6.75 16.53
CA TYR A 73 7.36 5.65 16.79
C TYR A 73 7.97 5.80 18.18
N LEU A 74 7.89 4.76 18.99
CA LEU A 74 8.43 4.81 20.35
C LEU A 74 9.78 4.10 20.44
N TYR A 75 9.81 2.81 20.14
CA TYR A 75 11.04 2.02 20.23
C TYR A 75 10.86 0.69 19.50
N ASP A 76 11.96 -0.05 19.35
CA ASP A 76 11.88 -1.42 18.82
C ASP A 76 12.26 -2.41 19.91
N ASP A 77 11.67 -3.60 19.82
CA ASP A 77 11.89 -4.68 20.75
C ASP A 77 11.92 -6.00 19.98
N ASN A 78 13.11 -6.61 19.82
CA ASN A 78 13.30 -7.90 19.19
C ASN A 78 12.51 -8.09 17.88
N ASN A 79 12.82 -7.27 16.86
CA ASN A 79 12.18 -7.34 15.55
C ASN A 79 10.73 -6.82 15.52
N ASN A 80 10.24 -6.31 16.62
CA ASN A 80 8.94 -5.66 16.66
C ASN A 80 9.13 -4.17 16.89
N PHE A 81 8.30 -3.37 16.25
CA PHE A 81 8.36 -1.92 16.37
C PHE A 81 7.12 -1.44 17.10
N ILE A 82 7.30 -0.62 18.13
CA ILE A 82 6.22 -0.15 18.97
C ILE A 82 5.85 1.27 18.57
N PHE A 83 4.59 1.46 18.24
CA PHE A 83 4.04 2.76 17.83
C PHE A 83 2.89 3.14 18.75
N MET A 84 2.69 4.44 18.93
CA MET A 84 1.58 4.95 19.72
C MET A 84 0.64 5.75 18.84
N ASP A 85 -0.66 5.44 18.91
CA ASP A 85 -1.70 6.17 18.22
C ASP A 85 -1.75 7.60 18.77
N LYS A 86 -1.63 8.59 17.90
CA LYS A 86 -1.60 9.99 18.32
C LYS A 86 -2.96 10.49 18.82
N GLN A 87 -4.05 9.81 18.49
CA GLN A 87 -5.39 10.19 18.93
C GLN A 87 -5.82 9.47 20.21
N THR A 88 -5.59 8.17 20.27
CA THR A 88 -6.07 7.34 21.40
C THR A 88 -4.99 7.07 22.40
N TYR A 89 -3.71 7.30 22.07
CA TYR A 89 -2.53 6.97 22.88
C TYR A 89 -2.35 5.49 23.13
N GLU A 90 -3.07 4.65 22.38
CA GLU A 90 -2.87 3.21 22.47
C GLU A 90 -1.59 2.81 21.74
N GLN A 91 -0.86 1.86 22.31
CA GLN A 91 0.35 1.33 21.70
C GLN A 91 0.00 0.13 20.83
N VAL A 92 0.64 0.07 19.66
CA VAL A 92 0.50 -1.08 18.76
C VAL A 92 1.89 -1.62 18.45
N GLU A 93 1.96 -2.92 18.23
CA GLU A 93 3.19 -3.62 17.91
C GLU A 93 3.13 -4.03 16.45
N ILE A 94 4.14 -3.60 15.67
CA ILE A 94 4.23 -3.90 14.24
C ILE A 94 5.45 -4.79 14.02
N GLY A 95 5.24 -5.94 13.41
CA GLY A 95 6.34 -6.86 13.13
C GLY A 95 7.23 -6.37 11.99
N SER A 96 8.43 -6.90 11.93
CA SER A 96 9.41 -6.53 10.91
C SER A 96 8.99 -6.95 9.49
N ASP A 97 7.98 -7.77 9.36
CA ASP A 97 7.46 -8.18 8.05
C ASP A 97 6.76 -7.05 7.30
N ILE A 98 6.36 -5.98 8.00
CA ILE A 98 5.68 -4.83 7.40
C ILE A 98 6.66 -3.73 7.04
N LEU A 99 7.75 -3.63 7.80
CA LEU A 99 8.81 -2.65 7.55
C LEU A 99 9.97 -3.31 6.82
N THR A 100 10.44 -2.68 5.76
CA THR A 100 11.66 -3.12 5.11
C THR A 100 12.86 -2.75 5.99
N GLU A 101 13.97 -3.45 5.78
CA GLU A 101 15.20 -3.13 6.49
C GLU A 101 15.62 -1.68 6.27
N GLU A 102 15.43 -1.20 5.05
CA GLU A 102 15.73 0.18 4.70
C GLU A 102 14.85 1.16 5.44
N GLN A 103 13.54 0.87 5.53
CA GLN A 103 12.61 1.73 6.26
C GLN A 103 12.94 1.79 7.74
N SER A 104 13.33 0.66 8.33
CA SER A 104 13.63 0.61 9.75
C SER A 104 14.84 1.46 10.14
N LYS A 105 15.76 1.68 9.20
CA LYS A 105 16.92 2.53 9.44
C LYS A 105 16.58 4.01 9.55
N TYR A 106 15.45 4.41 8.99
CA TYR A 106 15.00 5.80 9.03
C TYR A 106 14.08 6.10 10.20
N LEU A 107 13.74 5.10 11.00
CA LEU A 107 12.91 5.32 12.18
C LEU A 107 13.74 5.95 13.28
N ILE A 108 13.28 7.09 13.74
CA ILE A 108 13.90 7.83 14.84
C ILE A 108 12.88 7.89 15.96
N GLU A 109 13.32 7.69 17.19
CA GLU A 109 12.45 7.76 18.36
C GLU A 109 11.62 9.04 18.34
N ASN A 110 10.32 8.92 18.56
CA ASN A 110 9.34 10.00 18.54
C ASN A 110 9.02 10.56 17.15
N SER A 111 9.47 9.88 16.08
CA SER A 111 9.08 10.26 14.71
C SER A 111 7.61 10.00 14.48
N GLU A 112 7.00 10.86 13.68
CA GLU A 112 5.61 10.67 13.28
C GLU A 112 5.58 9.86 11.99
N VAL A 113 4.72 8.85 11.95
CA VAL A 113 4.56 8.00 10.79
C VAL A 113 3.07 7.83 10.49
N ILE A 114 2.76 7.43 9.26
CA ILE A 114 1.40 7.07 8.88
C ILE A 114 1.37 5.57 8.66
N ILE A 115 0.48 4.89 9.37
CA ILE A 115 0.30 3.44 9.20
C ILE A 115 -0.99 3.21 8.45
N ASN A 116 -0.91 2.39 7.40
CA ASN A 116 -2.05 2.04 6.58
C ASN A 116 -2.63 0.72 7.05
N PHE A 117 -3.93 0.70 7.29
CA PHE A 117 -4.65 -0.48 7.77
C PHE A 117 -5.66 -0.94 6.73
N TYR A 118 -5.78 -2.25 6.60
CA TYR A 118 -6.81 -2.89 5.79
C TYR A 118 -7.47 -3.97 6.65
N ASN A 119 -8.78 -3.83 6.86
CA ASN A 119 -9.55 -4.73 7.76
C ASN A 119 -8.88 -4.86 9.13
N GLU A 120 -8.52 -3.71 9.70
CA GLU A 120 -7.90 -3.60 11.03
C GLU A 120 -6.50 -4.20 11.15
N LYS A 121 -5.89 -4.57 10.02
CA LYS A 121 -4.52 -5.07 10.00
C LYS A 121 -3.60 -4.06 9.35
N ALA A 122 -2.45 -3.83 9.96
CA ALA A 122 -1.44 -2.95 9.38
C ALA A 122 -0.87 -3.62 8.14
N VAL A 123 -0.86 -2.90 7.01
CA VAL A 123 -0.35 -3.44 5.75
C VAL A 123 0.79 -2.60 5.17
N GLY A 124 1.05 -1.44 5.71
CA GLY A 124 2.15 -0.61 5.24
C GLY A 124 2.39 0.57 6.14
N ILE A 125 3.57 1.18 6.01
CA ILE A 125 3.96 2.34 6.79
C ILE A 125 4.56 3.36 5.85
N ASP A 126 4.10 4.62 5.96
CA ASP A 126 4.68 5.74 5.25
C ASP A 126 5.51 6.56 6.23
N LEU A 127 6.78 6.69 5.93
CA LEU A 127 7.71 7.45 6.76
C LEU A 127 7.76 8.90 6.32
N PRO A 128 8.05 9.83 7.21
CA PRO A 128 8.24 11.22 6.82
C PRO A 128 9.50 11.39 5.99
N ASP A 129 9.46 12.35 5.10
CA ASP A 129 10.62 12.67 4.26
C ASP A 129 11.75 13.33 5.06
#